data_b11f2035768dc657cea9b7595094afd8
#
_entry.id   b11f2035768dc657cea9b7595094afd8
#
_cell.length_a   1.000
_cell.length_b   1.000
_cell.length_c   1.000
_cell.angle_alpha   90.00
_cell.angle_beta   90.00
_cell.angle_gamma   90.00
#
_symmetry.space_group_name_H-M   'P 1'
#
loop_
_entity.id
_entity.type
_entity.pdbx_description
1 polymer ?
#
loop_
_entity_poly.entity_id
_entity_poly.type
_entity_poly.pdbx_seq_one_letter_code
_entity_poly.pdbx_strand_id
1 'polypeptide(L)'
;EYVLQVIMEKQDLHVIDQIIQKDYKNLQGRSAVMDCVARDSTGKQFDVEIQQDNEGASPKRARYHSGLMDMNTLNPGQDFEELPESYVIFITRDDILGYGLPIYHIDRQIKELNEAFQDEAYIIYVNSRNQDDTELGRLMHDLHCKKADEMHSPILAKRVYELKETQKGVELMCHEMEKILSLIHISEPTRRRGIS
;
A
#
# COMPACT_ATOMS: atom_id res chain seq x y z
N GLU A 1 7.79 -7.15 4.23
CA GLU A 1 7.40 -8.52 4.59
C GLU A 1 6.65 -8.53 5.92
N TYR A 2 7.26 -8.16 7.06
CA TYR A 2 6.65 -8.21 8.40
C TYR A 2 5.24 -7.58 8.46
N VAL A 3 5.04 -6.41 7.85
CA VAL A 3 3.72 -5.75 7.80
C VAL A 3 2.65 -6.64 7.12
N LEU A 4 3.01 -7.28 6.01
CA LEU A 4 2.11 -8.21 5.32
C LEU A 4 1.85 -9.48 6.14
N GLN A 5 2.86 -10.02 6.81
CA GLN A 5 2.70 -11.20 7.69
C GLN A 5 1.67 -10.93 8.79
N VAL A 6 1.72 -9.74 9.41
CA VAL A 6 0.76 -9.35 10.46
C VAL A 6 -0.65 -9.12 9.90
N ILE A 7 -0.77 -8.34 8.81
CA ILE A 7 -2.09 -8.02 8.22
C ILE A 7 -2.78 -9.26 7.66
N MET A 8 -2.02 -10.16 7.04
CA MET A 8 -2.53 -11.39 6.44
C MET A 8 -2.63 -12.56 7.43
N GLU A 9 -2.17 -12.37 8.67
CA GLU A 9 -2.08 -13.43 9.69
C GLU A 9 -1.31 -14.68 9.20
N LYS A 10 -0.24 -14.46 8.39
CA LYS A 10 0.56 -15.51 7.75
C LYS A 10 2.04 -15.31 8.01
N GLN A 11 2.56 -15.99 9.02
CA GLN A 11 3.97 -15.90 9.42
C GLN A 11 4.93 -16.51 8.38
N ASP A 12 4.43 -17.39 7.51
CA ASP A 12 5.17 -18.04 6.42
C ASP A 12 5.10 -17.27 5.09
N LEU A 13 4.48 -16.09 5.06
CA LEU A 13 4.46 -15.23 3.88
C LEU A 13 5.88 -14.69 3.63
N HIS A 14 6.44 -14.98 2.46
CA HIS A 14 7.75 -14.50 2.03
C HIS A 14 7.63 -13.61 0.79
N VAL A 15 8.00 -12.34 0.95
CA VAL A 15 8.06 -11.37 -0.15
C VAL A 15 9.34 -11.61 -0.96
N ILE A 16 9.17 -11.93 -2.25
CA ILE A 16 10.28 -12.17 -3.18
C ILE A 16 10.59 -10.96 -4.06
N ASP A 17 9.65 -10.03 -4.21
CA ASP A 17 9.81 -8.82 -5.01
C ASP A 17 8.99 -7.67 -4.43
N GLN A 18 9.55 -6.46 -4.46
CA GLN A 18 8.83 -5.25 -4.04
C GLN A 18 9.30 -4.03 -4.81
N ILE A 19 8.36 -3.15 -5.14
CA ILE A 19 8.61 -1.87 -5.81
C ILE A 19 7.90 -0.77 -5.01
N ILE A 20 8.67 0.21 -4.55
CA ILE A 20 8.15 1.40 -3.87
C ILE A 20 7.80 2.44 -4.93
N GLN A 21 6.65 3.11 -4.78
CA GLN A 21 6.14 4.12 -5.71
C GLN A 21 6.09 3.62 -7.17
N LYS A 22 5.45 2.46 -7.36
CA LYS A 22 5.28 1.88 -8.69
C LYS A 22 4.27 2.68 -9.51
N ASP A 23 4.72 3.21 -10.64
CA ASP A 23 3.85 3.91 -11.60
C ASP A 23 3.10 2.90 -12.48
N TYR A 24 1.80 2.79 -12.27
CA TYR A 24 0.90 2.01 -13.12
C TYR A 24 0.27 2.92 -14.16
N LYS A 25 0.75 2.79 -15.40
CA LYS A 25 0.27 3.62 -16.51
C LYS A 25 -1.02 3.08 -17.10
N ASN A 26 -1.97 3.97 -17.27
CA ASN A 26 -3.14 3.73 -18.10
C ASN A 26 -3.03 4.63 -19.34
N LEU A 27 -2.76 4.03 -20.51
CA LEU A 27 -2.54 4.77 -21.75
C LEU A 27 -3.77 5.55 -22.24
N GLN A 28 -4.97 5.17 -21.79
CA GLN A 28 -6.24 5.77 -22.20
C GLN A 28 -7.02 6.44 -21.05
N GLY A 29 -6.47 6.45 -19.83
CA GLY A 29 -7.16 6.96 -18.66
C GLY A 29 -6.21 7.46 -17.57
N ARG A 30 -6.73 7.52 -16.34
CA ARG A 30 -5.98 7.99 -15.19
C ARG A 30 -4.96 6.94 -14.74
N SER A 31 -3.69 7.29 -14.76
CA SER A 31 -2.61 6.52 -14.12
C SER A 31 -2.66 6.67 -12.59
N ALA A 32 -2.07 5.74 -11.88
CA ALA A 32 -1.87 5.83 -10.44
C ALA A 32 -0.43 5.42 -10.07
N VAL A 33 0.11 6.10 -9.07
CA VAL A 33 1.34 5.66 -8.39
C VAL A 33 0.87 4.90 -7.16
N MET A 34 1.32 3.66 -7.02
CA MET A 34 1.05 2.81 -5.86
C MET A 34 2.23 2.88 -4.90
N ASP A 35 1.94 3.04 -3.60
CA ASP A 35 2.97 3.32 -2.60
C ASP A 35 3.95 2.15 -2.45
N CYS A 36 3.45 0.93 -2.36
CA CYS A 36 4.29 -0.26 -2.26
C CYS A 36 3.59 -1.47 -2.90
N VAL A 37 4.12 -1.93 -4.02
CA VAL A 37 3.67 -3.18 -4.65
C VAL A 37 4.64 -4.30 -4.32
N ALA A 38 4.12 -5.42 -3.84
CA ALA A 38 4.91 -6.59 -3.48
C ALA A 38 4.34 -7.86 -4.13
N ARG A 39 5.19 -8.88 -4.29
CA ARG A 39 4.81 -10.23 -4.69
C ARG A 39 5.43 -11.23 -3.74
N ASP A 40 4.65 -12.22 -3.30
CA ASP A 40 5.16 -13.28 -2.45
C ASP A 40 5.67 -14.50 -3.24
N SER A 41 6.24 -15.47 -2.52
CA SER A 41 6.78 -16.70 -3.10
C SER A 41 5.73 -17.61 -3.76
N THR A 42 4.45 -17.39 -3.49
CA THR A 42 3.32 -18.12 -4.12
C THR A 42 2.79 -17.42 -5.37
N GLY A 43 3.28 -16.21 -5.68
CA GLY A 43 2.87 -15.41 -6.82
C GLY A 43 1.79 -14.37 -6.52
N LYS A 44 1.23 -14.33 -5.30
CA LYS A 44 0.22 -13.35 -4.89
C LYS A 44 0.77 -11.93 -4.95
N GLN A 45 -0.06 -11.00 -5.36
CA GLN A 45 0.30 -9.59 -5.48
C GLN A 45 -0.37 -8.75 -4.40
N PHE A 46 0.37 -7.80 -3.86
CA PHE A 46 -0.08 -6.89 -2.81
C PHE A 46 0.23 -5.45 -3.23
N ASP A 47 -0.79 -4.59 -3.17
CA ASP A 47 -0.65 -3.14 -3.21
C ASP A 47 -0.92 -2.61 -1.80
N VAL A 48 0.08 -2.03 -1.15
CA VAL A 48 -0.02 -1.49 0.22
C VAL A 48 0.05 0.02 0.17
N GLU A 49 -1.05 0.66 0.50
CA GLU A 49 -1.25 2.11 0.50
C GLU A 49 -1.34 2.63 1.94
N ILE A 50 -0.53 3.62 2.30
CA ILE A 50 -0.59 4.27 3.61
C ILE A 50 -1.18 5.67 3.44
N GLN A 51 -2.41 5.87 3.91
CA GLN A 51 -3.17 7.10 3.69
C GLN A 51 -3.37 7.88 4.99
N GLN A 52 -2.80 9.10 5.03
CA GLN A 52 -2.98 10.02 6.15
C GLN A 52 -4.33 10.74 6.10
N ASP A 53 -4.88 10.94 4.89
CA ASP A 53 -6.15 11.61 4.66
C ASP A 53 -7.21 10.64 4.16
N ASN A 54 -8.43 10.77 4.67
CA ASN A 54 -9.56 9.89 4.33
C ASN A 54 -9.94 9.93 2.85
N GLU A 55 -9.77 11.07 2.18
CA GLU A 55 -10.07 11.22 0.75
C GLU A 55 -9.21 10.31 -0.14
N GLY A 56 -8.01 9.96 0.33
CA GLY A 56 -7.08 9.07 -0.36
C GLY A 56 -7.49 7.59 -0.36
N ALA A 57 -8.45 7.15 0.46
CA ALA A 57 -8.77 5.74 0.68
C ALA A 57 -10.22 5.37 0.33
N SER A 58 -10.83 6.03 -0.66
CA SER A 58 -12.21 5.70 -1.01
C SER A 58 -12.36 4.29 -1.59
N PRO A 59 -13.50 3.59 -1.37
CA PRO A 59 -13.76 2.26 -1.94
C PRO A 59 -13.64 2.21 -3.48
N LYS A 60 -13.97 3.32 -4.16
CA LYS A 60 -13.80 3.42 -5.62
C LYS A 60 -12.34 3.47 -6.02
N ARG A 61 -11.46 4.09 -5.21
CA ARG A 61 -10.02 4.11 -5.46
C ARG A 61 -9.43 2.71 -5.27
N ALA A 62 -9.81 2.00 -4.20
CA ALA A 62 -9.36 0.63 -3.98
C ALA A 62 -9.72 -0.29 -5.16
N ARG A 63 -10.97 -0.21 -5.64
CA ARG A 63 -11.39 -0.93 -6.85
C ARG A 63 -10.58 -0.54 -8.09
N TYR A 64 -10.23 0.74 -8.23
CA TYR A 64 -9.45 1.23 -9.37
C TYR A 64 -8.02 0.70 -9.34
N HIS A 65 -7.39 0.66 -8.15
CA HIS A 65 -6.07 0.05 -7.94
C HIS A 65 -6.08 -1.44 -8.31
N SER A 66 -7.08 -2.21 -7.86
CA SER A 66 -7.26 -3.61 -8.24
C SER A 66 -7.29 -3.79 -9.76
N GLY A 67 -8.10 -3.01 -10.49
CA GLY A 67 -8.15 -3.09 -11.96
C GLY A 67 -6.86 -2.65 -12.65
N LEU A 68 -6.10 -1.70 -12.07
CA LEU A 68 -4.79 -1.31 -12.61
C LEU A 68 -3.74 -2.42 -12.40
N MET A 69 -3.77 -3.11 -11.27
CA MET A 69 -2.91 -4.28 -11.03
C MET A 69 -3.15 -5.34 -12.10
N ASP A 70 -4.41 -5.71 -12.34
CA ASP A 70 -4.79 -6.71 -13.34
C ASP A 70 -4.32 -6.32 -14.74
N MET A 71 -4.61 -5.07 -15.16
CA MET A 71 -4.22 -4.54 -16.48
C MET A 71 -2.71 -4.53 -16.72
N ASN A 72 -1.91 -4.44 -15.67
CA ASN A 72 -0.45 -4.37 -15.78
C ASN A 72 0.23 -5.70 -15.44
N THR A 73 -0.54 -6.76 -15.22
CA THR A 73 -0.04 -8.09 -14.90
C THR A 73 -0.01 -9.00 -16.12
N LEU A 74 -1.10 -9.05 -16.89
CA LEU A 74 -1.17 -9.88 -18.07
C LEU A 74 -0.53 -9.21 -19.28
N ASN A 75 0.21 -10.00 -20.05
CA ASN A 75 0.69 -9.60 -21.39
C ASN A 75 -0.37 -9.91 -22.45
N PRO A 76 -0.31 -9.26 -23.62
CA PRO A 76 -1.19 -9.58 -24.73
C PRO A 76 -1.14 -11.06 -25.11
N GLY A 77 -2.31 -11.73 -25.12
CA GLY A 77 -2.44 -13.13 -25.49
C GLY A 77 -2.35 -14.14 -24.33
N GLN A 78 -2.09 -13.67 -23.10
CA GLN A 78 -2.21 -14.50 -21.91
C GLN A 78 -3.68 -14.74 -21.53
N ASP A 79 -3.97 -15.89 -20.88
CA ASP A 79 -5.30 -16.21 -20.40
C ASP A 79 -5.63 -15.39 -19.15
N PHE A 80 -6.90 -15.04 -18.95
CA PHE A 80 -7.36 -14.36 -17.74
C PHE A 80 -7.20 -15.22 -16.48
N GLU A 81 -7.25 -16.54 -16.62
CA GLU A 81 -7.00 -17.49 -15.52
C GLU A 81 -5.53 -17.47 -15.01
N GLU A 82 -4.63 -16.78 -15.73
CA GLU A 82 -3.26 -16.54 -15.27
C GLU A 82 -3.13 -15.32 -14.34
N LEU A 83 -4.23 -14.58 -14.07
CA LEU A 83 -4.22 -13.52 -13.08
C LEU A 83 -3.92 -14.10 -11.71
N PRO A 84 -2.94 -13.57 -10.98
CA PRO A 84 -2.65 -14.03 -9.63
C PRO A 84 -3.67 -13.50 -8.63
N GLU A 85 -3.82 -14.18 -7.52
CA GLU A 85 -4.52 -13.67 -6.34
C GLU A 85 -3.95 -12.31 -5.94
N SER A 86 -4.79 -11.29 -5.79
CA SER A 86 -4.39 -9.90 -5.58
C SER A 86 -5.07 -9.24 -4.40
N TYR A 87 -4.31 -8.40 -3.69
CA TYR A 87 -4.76 -7.67 -2.51
C TYR A 87 -4.44 -6.19 -2.64
N VAL A 88 -5.45 -5.35 -2.49
CA VAL A 88 -5.28 -3.90 -2.30
C VAL A 88 -5.51 -3.59 -0.83
N ILE A 89 -4.47 -3.16 -0.13
CA ILE A 89 -4.46 -2.96 1.32
C ILE A 89 -4.31 -1.47 1.61
N PHE A 90 -5.35 -0.86 2.18
CA PHE A 90 -5.28 0.50 2.68
C PHE A 90 -5.06 0.51 4.18
N ILE A 91 -3.93 1.04 4.64
CA ILE A 91 -3.68 1.38 6.04
C ILE A 91 -4.07 2.85 6.22
N THR A 92 -5.17 3.11 6.89
CA THR A 92 -5.74 4.46 7.00
C THR A 92 -5.60 5.00 8.42
N ARG A 93 -5.38 6.31 8.53
CA ARG A 93 -5.30 6.98 9.82
C ARG A 93 -6.59 6.85 10.63
N ASP A 94 -7.73 7.05 9.98
CA ASP A 94 -9.05 6.97 10.58
C ASP A 94 -9.86 5.80 10.00
N ASP A 95 -10.92 5.40 10.71
CA ASP A 95 -11.83 4.37 10.23
C ASP A 95 -12.70 4.87 9.07
N ILE A 96 -12.31 4.54 7.85
CA ILE A 96 -12.99 4.97 6.62
C ILE A 96 -14.39 4.38 6.50
N LEU A 97 -14.60 3.16 6.98
CA LEU A 97 -15.88 2.47 6.86
C LEU A 97 -16.82 2.76 8.03
N GLY A 98 -16.28 3.26 9.16
CA GLY A 98 -17.06 3.79 10.28
C GLY A 98 -17.70 2.77 11.19
N TYR A 99 -17.33 1.49 11.12
CA TYR A 99 -17.90 0.43 11.98
C TYR A 99 -17.05 0.13 13.23
N GLY A 100 -15.92 0.81 13.43
CA GLY A 100 -15.06 0.68 14.59
C GLY A 100 -14.18 -0.57 14.63
N LEU A 101 -14.08 -1.32 13.54
CA LEU A 101 -13.24 -2.51 13.49
C LEU A 101 -11.76 -2.16 13.23
N PRO A 102 -10.81 -2.98 13.72
CA PRO A 102 -9.38 -2.79 13.44
C PRO A 102 -9.01 -3.11 11.99
N ILE A 103 -9.74 -4.04 11.37
CA ILE A 103 -9.51 -4.49 9.99
C ILE A 103 -10.83 -4.88 9.33
N TYR A 104 -10.92 -4.66 8.04
CA TYR A 104 -12.05 -5.02 7.19
C TYR A 104 -11.53 -5.80 5.98
N HIS A 105 -12.09 -6.99 5.77
CA HIS A 105 -11.85 -7.78 4.57
C HIS A 105 -13.04 -7.64 3.64
N ILE A 106 -12.79 -7.25 2.41
CA ILE A 106 -13.80 -7.02 1.39
C ILE A 106 -13.54 -7.93 0.21
N ASP A 107 -14.51 -8.76 -0.12
CA ASP A 107 -14.55 -9.63 -1.28
C ASP A 107 -15.86 -9.43 -2.05
N ARG A 108 -15.98 -10.10 -3.20
CA ARG A 108 -17.22 -10.12 -3.99
C ARG A 108 -18.05 -11.33 -3.65
N GLN A 109 -19.38 -11.14 -3.67
CA GLN A 109 -20.34 -12.17 -3.29
C GLN A 109 -21.42 -12.35 -4.36
N ILE A 110 -21.82 -13.60 -4.58
CA ILE A 110 -23.02 -13.96 -5.32
C ILE A 110 -24.21 -13.81 -4.38
N LYS A 111 -24.99 -12.75 -4.53
CA LYS A 111 -26.06 -12.37 -3.61
C LYS A 111 -27.14 -13.44 -3.45
N GLU A 112 -27.50 -14.10 -4.55
CA GLU A 112 -28.55 -15.10 -4.58
C GLU A 112 -28.19 -16.37 -3.81
N LEU A 113 -26.89 -16.67 -3.69
CA LEU A 113 -26.37 -17.88 -3.03
C LEU A 113 -25.76 -17.58 -1.66
N ASN A 114 -25.46 -16.32 -1.37
CA ASN A 114 -24.68 -15.88 -0.21
C ASN A 114 -23.30 -16.58 -0.14
N GLU A 115 -22.68 -16.77 -1.30
CA GLU A 115 -21.39 -17.42 -1.48
C GLU A 115 -20.37 -16.45 -2.06
N ALA A 116 -19.07 -16.67 -1.79
CA ALA A 116 -18.01 -15.88 -2.38
C ALA A 116 -17.96 -16.05 -3.91
N PHE A 117 -17.68 -14.98 -4.65
CA PHE A 117 -17.55 -15.00 -6.11
C PHE A 117 -16.27 -15.68 -6.59
N GLN A 118 -15.24 -15.78 -5.72
CA GLN A 118 -13.98 -16.49 -5.96
C GLN A 118 -13.18 -15.96 -7.15
N ASP A 119 -13.16 -14.65 -7.36
CA ASP A 119 -12.38 -14.00 -8.40
C ASP A 119 -10.95 -13.62 -7.94
N GLU A 120 -10.56 -14.05 -6.74
CA GLU A 120 -9.22 -13.89 -6.16
C GLU A 120 -8.71 -12.43 -6.07
N ALA A 121 -9.63 -11.46 -6.11
CA ALA A 121 -9.31 -10.05 -5.96
C ALA A 121 -9.91 -9.48 -4.68
N TYR A 122 -9.06 -9.11 -3.72
CA TYR A 122 -9.43 -8.73 -2.37
C TYR A 122 -9.04 -7.30 -2.05
N ILE A 123 -9.83 -6.65 -1.19
CA ILE A 123 -9.50 -5.34 -0.65
C ILE A 123 -9.50 -5.43 0.88
N ILE A 124 -8.47 -4.87 1.51
CA ILE A 124 -8.35 -4.83 2.97
C ILE A 124 -8.22 -3.37 3.42
N TYR A 125 -9.03 -3.00 4.41
CA TYR A 125 -8.84 -1.74 5.12
C TYR A 125 -8.37 -2.01 6.53
N VAL A 126 -7.27 -1.36 6.93
CA VAL A 126 -6.71 -1.41 8.28
C VAL A 126 -6.87 -0.05 8.92
N ASN A 127 -7.56 0.00 10.06
CA ASN A 127 -7.77 1.19 10.84
C ASN A 127 -6.61 1.38 11.82
N SER A 128 -5.65 2.25 11.49
CA SER A 128 -4.46 2.45 12.33
C SER A 128 -4.72 3.21 13.63
N ARG A 129 -5.94 3.67 13.84
CA ARG A 129 -6.39 4.25 15.12
C ARG A 129 -6.54 3.20 16.21
N ASN A 130 -6.79 1.95 15.82
CA ASN A 130 -6.84 0.83 16.76
C ASN A 130 -5.41 0.35 17.06
N GLN A 131 -4.97 0.62 18.30
CA GLN A 131 -3.62 0.33 18.81
C GLN A 131 -3.73 -0.51 20.09
N ASP A 132 -4.59 -1.52 20.05
CA ASP A 132 -4.76 -2.47 21.16
C ASP A 132 -3.55 -3.42 21.30
N ASP A 133 -3.60 -4.30 22.30
CA ASP A 133 -2.48 -5.22 22.58
C ASP A 133 -2.47 -6.48 21.70
N THR A 134 -3.19 -6.46 20.56
CA THR A 134 -3.07 -7.49 19.51
C THR A 134 -1.80 -7.26 18.68
N GLU A 135 -1.39 -8.26 17.90
CA GLU A 135 -0.25 -8.12 16.99
C GLU A 135 -0.49 -7.00 15.96
N LEU A 136 -1.72 -6.92 15.42
CA LEU A 136 -2.12 -5.84 14.50
C LEU A 136 -2.13 -4.48 15.20
N GLY A 137 -2.68 -4.40 16.42
CA GLY A 137 -2.72 -3.14 17.18
C GLY A 137 -1.33 -2.63 17.52
N ARG A 138 -0.40 -3.51 17.92
CA ARG A 138 1.00 -3.16 18.13
C ARG A 138 1.70 -2.71 16.84
N LEU A 139 1.43 -3.36 15.70
CA LEU A 139 1.91 -2.90 14.40
C LEU A 139 1.39 -1.49 14.08
N MET A 140 0.09 -1.23 14.31
CA MET A 140 -0.48 0.10 14.07
C MET A 140 0.13 1.15 14.99
N HIS A 141 0.37 0.82 16.27
CA HIS A 141 1.12 1.68 17.18
C HIS A 141 2.51 2.02 16.60
N ASP A 142 3.27 1.03 16.17
CA ASP A 142 4.63 1.20 15.65
C ASP A 142 4.67 2.09 14.40
N LEU A 143 3.68 2.01 13.52
CA LEU A 143 3.56 2.88 12.35
C LEU A 143 3.32 4.37 12.72
N HIS A 144 2.84 4.66 13.92
CA HIS A 144 2.70 6.02 14.46
C HIS A 144 3.92 6.50 15.26
N CYS A 145 4.83 5.59 15.64
CA CYS A 145 6.02 5.94 16.42
C CYS A 145 7.00 6.80 15.61
N LYS A 146 7.57 7.79 16.25
CA LYS A 146 8.61 8.65 15.66
C LYS A 146 10.02 8.13 15.92
N LYS A 147 10.21 7.40 17.02
CA LYS A 147 11.50 6.88 17.48
C LYS A 147 11.49 5.35 17.55
N ALA A 148 12.66 4.78 17.32
CA ALA A 148 12.84 3.33 17.32
C ALA A 148 12.62 2.71 18.72
N ASP A 149 12.98 3.41 19.79
CA ASP A 149 12.85 2.94 21.17
C ASP A 149 11.39 2.92 21.70
N GLU A 150 10.47 3.56 20.97
CA GLU A 150 9.04 3.56 21.30
C GLU A 150 8.29 2.38 20.63
N MET A 151 8.95 1.62 19.76
CA MET A 151 8.32 0.55 18.95
C MET A 151 8.30 -0.79 19.67
N HIS A 152 7.22 -1.55 19.47
CA HIS A 152 7.07 -2.92 19.96
C HIS A 152 7.83 -3.95 19.12
N SER A 153 7.84 -3.75 17.78
CA SER A 153 8.50 -4.66 16.85
C SER A 153 10.01 -4.40 16.74
N PRO A 154 10.86 -5.34 17.14
CA PRO A 154 12.31 -5.19 16.97
C PRO A 154 12.74 -5.03 15.50
N ILE A 155 11.97 -5.61 14.56
CA ILE A 155 12.22 -5.53 13.13
C ILE A 155 12.02 -4.10 12.64
N LEU A 156 10.89 -3.47 13.00
CA LEU A 156 10.60 -2.08 12.62
C LEU A 156 11.50 -1.11 13.38
N ALA A 157 11.71 -1.31 14.68
CA ALA A 157 12.61 -0.49 15.49
C ALA A 157 14.02 -0.44 14.89
N LYS A 158 14.59 -1.61 14.56
CA LYS A 158 15.90 -1.69 13.90
C LYS A 158 15.92 -0.91 12.58
N ARG A 159 14.89 -1.06 11.75
CA ARG A 159 14.83 -0.38 10.45
C ARG A 159 14.68 1.14 10.58
N VAL A 160 13.86 1.60 11.52
CA VAL A 160 13.69 3.03 11.81
C VAL A 160 14.98 3.63 12.37
N TYR A 161 15.65 2.92 13.28
CA TYR A 161 16.96 3.33 13.78
C TYR A 161 17.99 3.47 12.65
N GLU A 162 18.11 2.46 11.79
CA GLU A 162 19.02 2.49 10.64
C GLU A 162 18.79 3.69 9.72
N LEU A 163 17.51 4.03 9.45
CA LEU A 163 17.14 5.09 8.53
C LEU A 163 17.22 6.50 9.14
N LYS A 164 16.81 6.66 10.40
CA LYS A 164 16.63 7.99 11.00
C LYS A 164 17.76 8.39 11.94
N GLU A 165 18.44 7.43 12.55
CA GLU A 165 19.40 7.68 13.63
C GLU A 165 20.85 7.34 13.25
N THR A 166 21.09 6.78 12.05
CA THR A 166 22.44 6.60 11.53
C THR A 166 22.77 7.66 10.47
N GLN A 167 24.01 8.10 10.43
CA GLN A 167 24.47 9.10 9.44
C GLN A 167 24.21 8.62 8.00
N LYS A 168 24.48 7.35 7.71
CA LYS A 168 24.21 6.75 6.39
C LYS A 168 22.72 6.71 6.03
N GLY A 169 21.85 6.45 6.99
CA GLY A 169 20.40 6.46 6.79
C GLY A 169 19.85 7.85 6.52
N VAL A 170 20.32 8.85 7.27
CA VAL A 170 19.97 10.26 7.07
C VAL A 170 20.43 10.75 5.70
N GLU A 171 21.63 10.42 5.27
CA GLU A 171 22.14 10.75 3.93
C GLU A 171 21.29 10.11 2.81
N LEU A 172 20.89 8.84 2.99
CA LEU A 172 20.01 8.13 2.05
C LEU A 172 18.63 8.80 1.95
N MET A 173 18.03 9.16 3.08
CA MET A 173 16.75 9.88 3.11
C MET A 173 16.85 11.26 2.46
N CYS A 174 17.93 12.02 2.71
CA CYS A 174 18.14 13.30 2.07
C CYS A 174 18.25 13.16 0.55
N HIS A 175 18.98 12.16 0.07
CA HIS A 175 19.12 11.89 -1.36
C HIS A 175 17.80 11.52 -2.05
N GLU A 176 16.97 10.71 -1.41
CA GLU A 176 15.62 10.38 -1.94
C GLU A 176 14.70 11.63 -1.91
N MET A 177 14.75 12.44 -0.85
CA MET A 177 14.03 13.72 -0.79
C MET A 177 14.47 14.70 -1.89
N GLU A 178 15.76 14.81 -2.17
CA GLU A 178 16.27 15.64 -3.27
C GLU A 178 15.77 15.18 -4.64
N LYS A 179 15.70 13.87 -4.88
CA LYS A 179 15.11 13.30 -6.10
C LYS A 179 13.64 13.70 -6.25
N ILE A 180 12.85 13.56 -5.17
CA ILE A 180 11.43 13.93 -5.15
C ILE A 180 11.26 15.43 -5.44
N LEU A 181 12.06 16.30 -4.79
CA LEU A 181 12.04 17.74 -5.02
C LEU A 181 12.43 18.11 -6.44
N SER A 182 13.40 17.44 -7.04
CA SER A 182 13.79 17.68 -8.43
C SER A 182 12.68 17.32 -9.43
N LEU A 183 11.91 16.26 -9.16
CA LEU A 183 10.76 15.86 -9.97
C LEU A 183 9.61 16.87 -9.87
N ILE A 184 9.39 17.45 -8.70
CA ILE A 184 8.36 18.49 -8.48
C ILE A 184 8.73 19.79 -9.24
N HIS A 185 9.99 20.17 -9.24
CA HIS A 185 10.45 21.38 -9.97
C HIS A 185 10.36 21.25 -11.50
N ILE A 186 10.40 20.04 -12.05
CA ILE A 186 10.25 19.79 -13.49
C ILE A 186 8.78 19.87 -13.93
N SER A 187 7.83 19.70 -13.01
CA SER A 187 6.39 19.68 -13.30
C SER A 187 5.68 21.03 -13.17
N GLU A 188 6.33 22.11 -12.76
CA GLU A 188 5.75 23.45 -12.82
C GLU A 188 5.75 23.97 -14.27
N PRO A 189 4.58 24.16 -14.92
CA PRO A 189 4.54 24.83 -16.21
C PRO A 189 4.96 26.28 -16.03
N THR A 190 6.02 26.69 -16.71
CA THR A 190 6.43 28.10 -16.84
C THR A 190 5.22 28.94 -17.22
N ARG A 191 4.67 29.66 -16.27
CA ARG A 191 3.66 30.71 -16.51
C ARG A 191 4.32 31.75 -17.40
N ARG A 192 4.10 31.68 -18.72
CA ARG A 192 4.35 32.77 -19.64
C ARG A 192 3.60 33.99 -19.13
N ARG A 193 4.32 34.94 -18.56
CA ARG A 193 3.81 36.31 -18.40
C ARG A 193 3.62 36.88 -19.82
N GLY A 194 2.35 36.98 -20.24
CA GLY A 194 1.99 37.78 -21.38
C GLY A 194 2.31 39.22 -21.02
N ILE A 195 3.17 39.83 -21.84
CA ILE A 195 3.37 41.26 -21.89
C ILE A 195 2.32 41.80 -22.86
N SER A 196 1.63 42.82 -22.43
CA SER A 196 0.63 43.64 -23.08
C SER A 196 0.91 44.03 -24.50
#